data_d2b61af8d44ff97a83a2e788ec8faaf5
#
_entry.id   d2b61af8d44ff97a83a2e788ec8faaf5
#
_cell.length_a   1.000
_cell.length_b   1.000
_cell.length_c   1.000
_cell.angle_alpha   90.00
_cell.angle_beta   90.00
_cell.angle_gamma   90.00
#
_symmetry.space_group_name_H-M   'P 1'
#
loop_
_entity.id
_entity.type
_entity.pdbx_description
1 polymer ?
#
loop_
_entity_poly.entity_id
_entity_poly.type
_entity_poly.pdbx_seq_one_letter_code
_entity_poly.pdbx_strand_id
1 'polypeptide(L)'
;MSSISDYTESEFLEFVRKLFDVANTSESEDIKNILEFKRLTEHPDGSDLIYYPRDDREDSPEGVVQEVKEWRKANGKPGFRDE
;
A
#
# COMPACT_ATOMS: atom_id res chain seq x y z
N MET A 1 18.03 -2.31 -1.98
CA MET A 1 16.69 -1.94 -2.44
C MET A 1 15.73 -1.98 -1.27
N SER A 2 14.80 -1.05 -1.23
CA SER A 2 13.81 -1.03 -0.14
C SER A 2 12.76 -2.13 -0.33
N SER A 3 12.27 -2.63 0.77
CA SER A 3 11.18 -3.60 0.81
C SER A 3 10.16 -3.13 1.84
N ILE A 4 9.03 -3.80 1.90
CA ILE A 4 8.00 -3.42 2.87
C ILE A 4 8.50 -3.51 4.31
N SER A 5 9.47 -4.37 4.56
CA SER A 5 10.08 -4.52 5.89
C SER A 5 10.96 -3.34 6.30
N ASP A 6 11.29 -2.45 5.35
CA ASP A 6 12.03 -1.23 5.65
C ASP A 6 11.12 -0.12 6.18
N TYR A 7 9.81 -0.34 6.13
CA TYR A 7 8.80 0.62 6.59
C TYR A 7 8.12 0.10 7.85
N THR A 8 7.86 1.01 8.79
CA THR A 8 6.93 0.70 9.86
C THR A 8 5.51 0.79 9.27
N GLU A 9 4.53 0.26 9.99
CA GLU A 9 3.14 0.35 9.55
C GLU A 9 2.72 1.82 9.37
N SER A 10 3.14 2.68 10.29
CA SER A 10 2.84 4.11 10.24
C SER A 10 3.45 4.78 9.02
N GLU A 11 4.70 4.45 8.70
CA GLU A 11 5.38 5.00 7.53
C GLU A 11 4.69 4.57 6.24
N PHE A 12 4.30 3.31 6.16
CA PHE A 12 3.62 2.80 4.98
C PHE A 12 2.23 3.43 4.84
N LEU A 13 1.54 3.63 5.96
CA LEU A 13 0.24 4.30 5.95
C LEU A 13 0.34 5.71 5.37
N GLU A 14 1.38 6.46 5.76
CA GLU A 14 1.61 7.81 5.21
C GLU A 14 1.86 7.75 3.70
N PHE A 15 2.59 6.74 3.25
CA PHE A 15 2.83 6.54 1.82
C PHE A 15 1.51 6.28 1.07
N VAL A 16 0.66 5.41 1.62
CA VAL A 16 -0.64 5.10 1.02
C VAL A 16 -1.56 6.33 1.00
N ARG A 17 -1.50 7.15 2.05
CA ARG A 17 -2.27 8.40 2.08
C ARG A 17 -1.91 9.31 0.92
N LYS A 18 -0.64 9.36 0.54
CA LYS A 18 -0.21 10.13 -0.61
C LYS A 18 -0.82 9.62 -1.91
N LEU A 19 -0.99 8.30 -2.00
CA LEU A 19 -1.61 7.69 -3.18
C LEU A 19 -3.10 8.05 -3.31
N PHE A 20 -3.75 8.31 -2.18
CA PHE A 20 -5.15 8.72 -2.17
C PHE A 20 -5.32 10.22 -2.43
N ASP A 21 -4.26 11.01 -2.27
CA ASP A 21 -4.30 12.46 -2.40
C ASP A 21 -3.84 12.89 -3.79
N VAL A 22 -4.59 12.50 -4.80
CA VAL A 22 -4.25 12.77 -6.20
C VAL A 22 -4.31 14.26 -6.54
N ALA A 23 -5.06 15.04 -5.78
CA ALA A 23 -5.21 16.48 -6.04
C ALA A 23 -3.91 17.25 -5.78
N ASN A 24 -3.05 16.74 -4.90
CA ASN A 24 -1.80 17.40 -4.52
C ASN A 24 -0.57 16.71 -5.08
N THR A 25 -0.76 15.72 -5.95
CA THR A 25 0.34 14.93 -6.52
C THR A 25 0.33 15.06 -8.04
N SER A 26 1.49 15.25 -8.64
CA SER A 26 1.59 15.31 -10.09
C SER A 26 1.35 13.91 -10.67
N GLU A 27 0.92 13.84 -11.94
CA GLU A 27 0.67 12.57 -12.60
C GLU A 27 1.93 11.68 -12.61
N SER A 28 3.09 12.29 -12.87
CA SER A 28 4.36 11.55 -12.88
C SER A 28 4.68 10.94 -11.52
N GLU A 29 4.47 11.70 -10.46
CA GLU A 29 4.70 11.20 -9.10
C GLU A 29 3.70 10.12 -8.73
N ASP A 30 2.45 10.28 -9.13
CA ASP A 30 1.41 9.30 -8.85
C ASP A 30 1.74 7.95 -9.50
N ILE A 31 2.15 7.97 -10.77
CA ILE A 31 2.54 6.75 -11.47
C ILE A 31 3.72 6.08 -10.78
N LYS A 32 4.73 6.88 -10.40
CA LYS A 32 5.91 6.38 -9.72
C LYS A 32 5.54 5.74 -8.38
N ASN A 33 4.68 6.41 -7.62
CA ASN A 33 4.26 5.92 -6.32
C ASN A 33 3.42 4.64 -6.42
N ILE A 34 2.57 4.55 -7.44
CA ILE A 34 1.76 3.35 -7.67
C ILE A 34 2.66 2.16 -8.02
N LEU A 35 3.66 2.37 -8.86
CA LEU A 35 4.60 1.29 -9.21
C LEU A 35 5.38 0.83 -7.98
N GLU A 36 5.78 1.77 -7.14
CA GLU A 36 6.47 1.45 -5.88
C GLU A 36 5.54 0.67 -4.94
N PHE A 37 4.28 1.07 -4.85
CA PHE A 37 3.29 0.37 -4.04
C PHE A 37 3.15 -1.08 -4.48
N LYS A 38 3.03 -1.31 -5.79
CA LYS A 38 2.90 -2.66 -6.35
C LYS A 38 4.14 -3.50 -6.02
N ARG A 39 5.31 -2.90 -6.16
CA ARG A 39 6.57 -3.59 -5.89
C ARG A 39 6.70 -3.96 -4.42
N LEU A 40 6.34 -3.03 -3.53
CA LEU A 40 6.46 -3.25 -2.08
C LEU A 40 5.49 -4.29 -1.58
N THR A 41 4.24 -4.22 -2.01
CA THR A 41 3.20 -5.12 -1.48
C THR A 41 3.25 -6.51 -2.08
N GLU A 42 3.66 -6.62 -3.33
CA GLU A 42 3.64 -7.87 -4.10
C GLU A 42 2.24 -8.46 -4.21
N HIS A 43 1.22 -7.68 -3.84
CA HIS A 43 -0.16 -8.14 -3.85
C HIS A 43 -0.65 -8.35 -5.29
N PRO A 44 -1.37 -9.45 -5.58
CA PRO A 44 -1.83 -9.73 -6.94
C PRO A 44 -2.78 -8.67 -7.49
N ASP A 45 -3.55 -8.01 -6.63
CA ASP A 45 -4.45 -6.93 -7.06
C ASP A 45 -3.70 -5.61 -7.30
N GLY A 46 -2.51 -5.44 -6.74
CA GLY A 46 -1.67 -4.27 -6.95
C GLY A 46 -2.42 -2.96 -6.76
N SER A 47 -2.41 -2.11 -7.78
CA SER A 47 -3.05 -0.80 -7.72
C SER A 47 -4.57 -0.86 -7.58
N ASP A 48 -5.19 -1.99 -7.86
CA ASP A 48 -6.64 -2.13 -7.70
C ASP A 48 -7.07 -1.99 -6.25
N LEU A 49 -6.17 -2.25 -5.30
CA LEU A 49 -6.44 -2.02 -3.89
C LEU A 49 -6.78 -0.56 -3.61
N ILE A 50 -6.26 0.34 -4.43
CA ILE A 50 -6.47 1.78 -4.28
C ILE A 50 -7.60 2.28 -5.17
N TYR A 51 -7.62 1.86 -6.42
CA TYR A 51 -8.58 2.34 -7.42
C TYR A 51 -9.91 1.58 -7.41
N TYR A 52 -9.87 0.30 -7.03
CA TYR A 52 -11.06 -0.56 -7.04
C TYR A 52 -11.13 -1.35 -5.74
N PRO A 53 -11.37 -0.66 -4.61
CA PRO A 53 -11.41 -1.35 -3.31
C PRO A 53 -12.54 -2.36 -3.26
N ARG A 54 -12.31 -3.43 -2.50
CA ARG A 54 -13.32 -4.48 -2.34
C ARG A 54 -14.47 -3.97 -1.46
N ASP A 55 -15.66 -4.47 -1.73
CA ASP A 55 -16.86 -4.06 -0.98
C ASP A 55 -16.78 -4.44 0.51
N ASP A 56 -16.04 -5.50 0.83
CA ASP A 56 -15.91 -5.99 2.20
C ASP A 56 -14.78 -5.30 2.98
N ARG A 57 -14.14 -4.31 2.38
CA ARG A 57 -13.05 -3.57 3.00
C ARG A 57 -13.38 -2.09 3.08
N GLU A 58 -12.79 -1.44 4.08
CA GLU A 58 -12.90 0.00 4.22
C GLU A 58 -12.18 0.68 3.04
N ASP A 59 -12.88 1.62 2.40
CA ASP A 59 -12.31 2.40 1.28
C ASP A 59 -11.51 3.58 1.82
N SER A 60 -10.34 3.27 2.39
CA SER A 60 -9.48 4.27 3.02
C SER A 60 -8.03 3.78 3.01
N PRO A 61 -7.06 4.69 3.25
CA PRO A 61 -5.66 4.25 3.37
C PRO A 61 -5.47 3.18 4.44
N GLU A 62 -6.18 3.30 5.55
CA GLU A 62 -6.11 2.32 6.64
C GLU A 62 -6.61 0.95 6.19
N GLY A 63 -7.70 0.93 5.42
CA GLY A 63 -8.24 -0.32 4.88
C GLY A 63 -7.27 -1.00 3.91
N VAL A 64 -6.59 -0.21 3.09
CA VAL A 64 -5.59 -0.73 2.16
C VAL A 64 -4.42 -1.35 2.92
N VAL A 65 -3.91 -0.65 3.93
CA VAL A 65 -2.80 -1.15 4.75
C VAL A 65 -3.20 -2.45 5.44
N GLN A 66 -4.40 -2.53 5.96
CA GLN A 66 -4.90 -3.72 6.62
C GLN A 66 -4.98 -4.91 5.65
N GLU A 67 -5.47 -4.68 4.44
CA GLU A 67 -5.53 -5.73 3.41
C GLU A 67 -4.14 -6.25 3.05
N VAL A 68 -3.20 -5.35 2.86
CA VAL A 68 -1.82 -5.72 2.54
C VAL A 68 -1.21 -6.54 3.68
N LYS A 69 -1.40 -6.08 4.90
CA LYS A 69 -0.88 -6.72 6.10
C LYS A 69 -1.40 -8.15 6.23
N GLU A 70 -2.71 -8.33 6.10
CA GLU A 70 -3.35 -9.64 6.23
C GLU A 70 -2.94 -10.58 5.10
N TRP A 71 -2.88 -10.06 3.87
CA TRP A 71 -2.48 -10.85 2.72
C TRP A 71 -1.05 -11.37 2.85
N ARG A 72 -0.12 -10.50 3.26
CA ARG A 72 1.27 -10.90 3.41
C ARG A 72 1.42 -11.94 4.51
N LYS A 73 0.71 -11.77 5.61
CA LYS A 73 0.72 -12.74 6.71
C LYS A 73 0.20 -14.10 6.24
N ALA A 74 -0.91 -14.09 5.49
CA ALA A 74 -1.52 -15.32 4.98
C ALA A 74 -0.62 -16.06 4.00
N ASN A 75 0.28 -15.35 3.33
CA ASN A 75 1.19 -15.94 2.34
C ASN A 75 2.61 -16.15 2.90
N GLY A 76 2.79 -16.03 4.20
CA GLY A 76 4.07 -16.28 4.84
C GLY A 76 5.15 -15.26 4.48
N LYS A 77 4.76 -14.07 4.05
CA LYS A 77 5.71 -13.01 3.67
C LYS A 77 6.01 -12.10 4.86
N PRO A 78 7.22 -11.49 4.89
CA PRO A 78 7.55 -10.55 5.97
C PRO A 78 6.59 -9.37 6.00
N GLY A 79 6.28 -8.90 7.20
CA GLY A 79 5.44 -7.74 7.41
C GLY A 79 6.26 -6.46 7.57
N PHE A 80 5.64 -5.47 8.21
CA PHE A 80 6.29 -4.18 8.46
C PHE A 80 7.36 -4.29 9.54
N ARG A 81 8.28 -3.32 9.53
CA ARG A 81 9.28 -3.22 10.58
C ARG A 81 8.60 -2.81 11.89
N ASP A 82 9.09 -3.33 13.01
CA ASP A 82 8.57 -2.96 14.33
C ASP A 82 8.84 -1.49 14.63
N GLU A 83 7.86 -0.83 15.21
CA GLU A 83 7.97 0.58 15.58
C GLU A 83 8.66 0.76 16.94
#